data_db4ad4558a9de9323b0196335fba72a4
#
_entry.id   db4ad4558a9de9323b0196335fba72a4
#
_cell.length_a   1.000
_cell.length_b   1.000
_cell.length_c   1.000
_cell.angle_alpha   90.00
_cell.angle_beta   90.00
_cell.angle_gamma   90.00
#
_symmetry.space_group_name_H-M   'P 1'
#
loop_
_entity.id
_entity.type
_entity.pdbx_description
1 polymer ?
#
loop_
_entity_poly.entity_id
_entity_poly.type
_entity_poly.pdbx_seq_one_letter_code
_entity_poly.pdbx_strand_id
1 'polypeptide(L)'
;MARRRLHKRSDKSSVARRANAFARADEEHMKNLLLQIFTWWNGQTIGTRFFTWRSGKKIGEDEFGNVYYEGPETSFGVPRRWVIFNGPAEASAIPPGWHGWMHHRTNVAPSQETYQPRGWEKGHKSNLTGTSGAYRPKGSLAGAGERPRVTGDYDAWTPGS
;
A
#
# COMPACT_ATOMS: atom_id res chain seq x y z
N MET A 1 -41.81 32.69 24.18
CA MET A 1 -42.03 31.92 22.93
C MET A 1 -40.80 31.77 22.01
N ALA A 2 -39.71 32.49 22.20
CA ALA A 2 -38.52 32.46 21.29
C ALA A 2 -37.61 31.22 21.42
N ARG A 3 -37.46 30.61 22.61
CA ARG A 3 -36.58 29.43 22.85
C ARG A 3 -36.99 28.14 22.10
N ARG A 4 -38.27 27.92 21.82
CA ARG A 4 -38.76 26.71 21.12
C ARG A 4 -38.43 26.68 19.62
N ARG A 5 -38.24 27.83 18.97
CA ARG A 5 -37.92 27.94 17.53
C ARG A 5 -36.45 27.65 17.22
N LEU A 6 -35.52 27.95 18.14
CA LEU A 6 -34.09 27.71 17.98
C LEU A 6 -33.75 26.23 18.07
N HIS A 7 -34.41 25.46 18.93
CA HIS A 7 -34.18 24.03 19.09
C HIS A 7 -34.64 23.22 17.86
N LYS A 8 -35.73 23.63 17.20
CA LYS A 8 -36.26 22.96 16.00
C LYS A 8 -35.43 23.25 14.73
N ARG A 9 -34.67 24.36 14.70
CA ARG A 9 -33.73 24.67 13.59
C ARG A 9 -32.44 23.90 13.68
N SER A 10 -31.91 23.65 14.86
CA SER A 10 -30.73 22.86 15.13
C SER A 10 -30.92 21.38 14.73
N ASP A 11 -32.11 20.82 14.98
CA ASP A 11 -32.41 19.43 14.66
C ASP A 11 -32.50 19.18 13.14
N LYS A 12 -33.11 20.08 12.39
CA LYS A 12 -33.16 19.96 10.91
C LYS A 12 -31.79 20.05 10.25
N SER A 13 -30.87 20.82 10.81
CA SER A 13 -29.50 20.92 10.27
C SER A 13 -28.66 19.66 10.54
N SER A 14 -28.89 18.99 11.67
CA SER A 14 -28.24 17.74 12.02
C SER A 14 -28.72 16.57 11.16
N VAL A 15 -30.03 16.50 10.90
CA VAL A 15 -30.64 15.49 10.01
C VAL A 15 -30.17 15.70 8.57
N ALA A 16 -30.12 16.93 8.06
CA ALA A 16 -29.61 17.22 6.72
C ALA A 16 -28.13 16.87 6.55
N ARG A 17 -27.28 17.10 7.56
CA ARG A 17 -25.87 16.68 7.53
C ARG A 17 -25.70 15.18 7.50
N ARG A 18 -26.51 14.44 8.27
CA ARG A 18 -26.49 12.96 8.25
C ARG A 18 -26.97 12.41 6.91
N ALA A 19 -28.03 12.94 6.33
CA ALA A 19 -28.52 12.55 5.01
C ALA A 19 -27.47 12.80 3.92
N ASN A 20 -26.77 13.95 3.95
CA ASN A 20 -25.69 14.26 3.01
C ASN A 20 -24.44 13.36 3.23
N ALA A 21 -24.17 12.93 4.46
CA ALA A 21 -23.08 12.01 4.73
C ALA A 21 -23.40 10.61 4.20
N PHE A 22 -24.63 10.12 4.35
CA PHE A 22 -25.06 8.84 3.76
C PHE A 22 -25.03 8.88 2.24
N ALA A 23 -25.56 9.94 1.61
CA ALA A 23 -25.55 10.08 0.16
C ALA A 23 -24.12 10.11 -0.41
N ARG A 24 -23.16 10.75 0.28
CA ARG A 24 -21.75 10.73 -0.11
C ARG A 24 -21.12 9.35 0.04
N ALA A 25 -21.44 8.63 1.10
CA ALA A 25 -20.94 7.27 1.29
C ALA A 25 -21.43 6.33 0.19
N ASP A 26 -22.71 6.41 -0.20
CA ASP A 26 -23.28 5.62 -1.29
C ASP A 26 -22.65 5.97 -2.66
N GLU A 27 -22.37 7.25 -2.89
CA GLU A 27 -21.70 7.73 -4.11
C GLU A 27 -20.26 7.22 -4.21
N GLU A 28 -19.51 7.23 -3.11
CA GLU A 28 -18.17 6.65 -3.04
C GLU A 28 -18.18 5.13 -3.23
N HIS A 29 -19.13 4.43 -2.63
CA HIS A 29 -19.29 2.98 -2.84
C HIS A 29 -19.60 2.65 -4.29
N MET A 30 -20.48 3.40 -4.94
CA MET A 30 -20.83 3.21 -6.34
C MET A 30 -19.65 3.50 -7.28
N LYS A 31 -18.91 4.59 -7.05
CA LYS A 31 -17.67 4.91 -7.77
C LYS A 31 -16.64 3.80 -7.64
N ASN A 32 -16.41 3.32 -6.41
CA ASN A 32 -15.47 2.24 -6.15
C ASN A 32 -15.88 0.94 -6.84
N LEU A 33 -17.17 0.63 -6.88
CA LEU A 33 -17.70 -0.55 -7.57
C LEU A 33 -17.50 -0.42 -9.09
N LEU A 34 -17.79 0.74 -9.67
CA LEU A 34 -17.54 1.00 -11.09
C LEU A 34 -16.06 0.94 -11.42
N LEU A 35 -15.20 1.54 -10.59
CA LEU A 35 -13.75 1.46 -10.74
C LEU A 35 -13.26 0.01 -10.67
N GLN A 36 -13.78 -0.82 -9.79
CA GLN A 36 -13.42 -2.25 -9.72
C GLN A 36 -13.83 -3.05 -10.96
N ILE A 37 -14.89 -2.62 -11.65
CA ILE A 37 -15.33 -3.27 -12.90
C ILE A 37 -14.44 -2.86 -14.08
N PHE A 38 -14.10 -1.58 -14.16
CA PHE A 38 -13.47 -1.00 -15.35
C PHE A 38 -11.97 -0.77 -15.22
N THR A 39 -11.40 -0.79 -13.99
CA THR A 39 -9.99 -0.51 -13.78
C THR A 39 -9.25 -1.69 -13.17
N TRP A 40 -8.32 -2.24 -13.92
CA TRP A 40 -7.46 -3.36 -13.48
C TRP A 40 -6.28 -2.90 -12.60
N TRP A 41 -5.97 -1.61 -12.58
CA TRP A 41 -4.85 -1.03 -11.79
C TRP A 41 -5.26 -0.55 -10.39
N ASN A 42 -6.53 -0.55 -10.07
CA ASN A 42 -7.06 -0.07 -8.78
C ASN A 42 -7.36 -1.25 -7.83
N GLY A 43 -6.32 -2.03 -7.52
CA GLY A 43 -6.43 -3.18 -6.64
C GLY A 43 -6.79 -4.47 -7.38
N GLN A 44 -7.92 -5.09 -6.99
CA GLN A 44 -8.33 -6.39 -7.54
C GLN A 44 -9.44 -6.25 -8.58
N THR A 45 -9.32 -6.98 -9.67
CA THR A 45 -10.43 -7.15 -10.62
C THR A 45 -11.50 -8.07 -10.02
N ILE A 46 -12.74 -7.92 -10.50
CA ILE A 46 -13.85 -8.83 -10.14
C ILE A 46 -13.49 -10.28 -10.45
N GLY A 47 -12.81 -10.53 -11.58
CA GLY A 47 -12.34 -11.86 -11.96
C GLY A 47 -11.36 -12.44 -10.92
N THR A 48 -10.41 -11.65 -10.43
CA THR A 48 -9.48 -12.07 -9.38
C THR A 48 -10.22 -12.41 -8.09
N ARG A 49 -11.19 -11.60 -7.68
CA ARG A 49 -12.02 -11.87 -6.48
C ARG A 49 -12.82 -13.17 -6.62
N PHE A 50 -13.47 -13.35 -7.77
CA PHE A 50 -14.23 -14.57 -8.05
C PHE A 50 -13.32 -15.80 -8.08
N PHE A 51 -12.17 -15.73 -8.75
CA PHE A 51 -11.19 -16.82 -8.76
C PHE A 51 -10.66 -17.13 -7.36
N THR A 52 -10.34 -16.12 -6.58
CA THR A 52 -9.87 -16.29 -5.20
C THR A 52 -10.94 -16.95 -4.33
N TRP A 53 -12.18 -16.51 -4.44
CA TRP A 53 -13.29 -17.13 -3.72
C TRP A 53 -13.52 -18.59 -4.13
N ARG A 54 -13.41 -18.89 -5.43
CA ARG A 54 -13.70 -20.24 -5.98
C ARG A 54 -12.57 -21.25 -5.71
N SER A 55 -11.33 -20.81 -5.76
CA SER A 55 -10.16 -21.70 -5.84
C SER A 55 -9.02 -21.31 -4.89
N GLY A 56 -9.13 -20.19 -4.19
CA GLY A 56 -8.07 -19.69 -3.31
C GLY A 56 -8.21 -20.22 -1.89
N LYS A 57 -7.16 -20.83 -1.36
CA LYS A 57 -7.01 -21.14 0.06
C LYS A 57 -6.18 -20.03 0.70
N LYS A 58 -6.74 -19.31 1.68
CA LYS A 58 -5.98 -18.32 2.46
C LYS A 58 -4.88 -19.02 3.26
N ILE A 59 -3.64 -18.57 3.09
CA ILE A 59 -2.45 -19.10 3.77
C ILE A 59 -2.05 -18.20 4.95
N GLY A 60 -2.12 -16.88 4.78
CA GLY A 60 -1.79 -15.95 5.85
C GLY A 60 -1.97 -14.50 5.42
N GLU A 61 -1.54 -13.62 6.30
CA GLU A 61 -1.60 -12.17 6.16
C GLU A 61 -0.30 -11.57 6.68
N ASP A 62 0.18 -10.50 6.08
CA ASP A 62 1.37 -9.79 6.53
C ASP A 62 1.04 -8.60 7.44
N GLU A 63 2.08 -7.93 7.92
CA GLU A 63 2.00 -6.76 8.81
C GLU A 63 1.34 -5.53 8.16
N PHE A 64 1.22 -5.52 6.82
CA PHE A 64 0.56 -4.44 6.05
C PHE A 64 -0.89 -4.77 5.70
N GLY A 65 -1.37 -5.96 6.07
CA GLY A 65 -2.72 -6.43 5.77
C GLY A 65 -2.87 -7.00 4.36
N ASN A 66 -1.77 -7.31 3.65
CA ASN A 66 -1.82 -8.05 2.40
C ASN A 66 -2.14 -9.52 2.69
N VAL A 67 -3.06 -10.10 1.94
CA VAL A 67 -3.54 -11.47 2.15
C VAL A 67 -3.02 -12.40 1.08
N TYR A 68 -2.44 -13.51 1.50
CA TYR A 68 -1.77 -14.49 0.63
C TYR A 68 -2.61 -15.74 0.44
N TYR A 69 -2.67 -16.19 -0.81
CA TYR A 69 -3.49 -17.32 -1.22
C TYR A 69 -2.67 -18.34 -2.01
N GLU A 70 -3.08 -19.58 -1.85
CA GLU A 70 -2.59 -20.71 -2.65
C GLU A 70 -3.78 -21.37 -3.35
N GLY A 71 -3.60 -21.78 -4.58
CA GLY A 71 -4.63 -22.41 -5.40
C GLY A 71 -4.17 -23.71 -6.03
N PRO A 72 -4.92 -24.19 -7.03
CA PRO A 72 -4.58 -25.43 -7.73
C PRO A 72 -3.18 -25.40 -8.32
N GLU A 73 -2.63 -26.58 -8.52
CA GLU A 73 -1.36 -26.76 -9.19
C GLU A 73 -1.41 -26.26 -10.64
N THR A 74 -0.32 -25.67 -11.07
CA THR A 74 -0.09 -25.29 -12.45
C THR A 74 0.29 -26.50 -13.28
N SER A 75 0.36 -26.36 -14.62
CA SER A 75 0.86 -27.40 -15.52
C SER A 75 2.30 -27.82 -15.23
N PHE A 76 3.03 -27.07 -14.40
CA PHE A 76 4.41 -27.39 -13.96
C PHE A 76 4.47 -28.15 -12.63
N GLY A 77 3.34 -28.55 -12.07
CA GLY A 77 3.28 -29.32 -10.82
C GLY A 77 3.55 -28.50 -9.55
N VAL A 78 3.48 -27.15 -9.64
CA VAL A 78 3.61 -26.27 -8.49
C VAL A 78 2.29 -25.56 -8.22
N PRO A 79 1.90 -25.36 -6.95
CA PRO A 79 0.68 -24.64 -6.61
C PRO A 79 0.77 -23.17 -7.04
N ARG A 80 -0.34 -22.63 -7.55
CA ARG A 80 -0.42 -21.22 -7.89
C ARG A 80 -0.51 -20.40 -6.60
N ARG A 81 0.35 -19.39 -6.46
CA ARG A 81 0.39 -18.48 -5.31
C ARG A 81 0.15 -17.05 -5.76
N TRP A 82 -0.64 -16.29 -5.01
CA TRP A 82 -0.90 -14.87 -5.29
C TRP A 82 -1.20 -14.11 -4.01
N VAL A 83 -1.08 -12.79 -4.12
CA VAL A 83 -1.37 -11.85 -3.04
C VAL A 83 -2.55 -10.96 -3.42
N ILE A 84 -3.30 -10.59 -2.43
CA ILE A 84 -4.34 -9.56 -2.48
C ILE A 84 -3.86 -8.40 -1.62
N PHE A 85 -3.52 -7.29 -2.28
CA PHE A 85 -2.98 -6.12 -1.60
C PHE A 85 -4.04 -5.38 -0.79
N ASN A 86 -3.64 -4.90 0.38
CA ASN A 86 -4.41 -3.97 1.19
C ASN A 86 -4.02 -2.52 0.80
N GLY A 87 -4.39 -2.09 -0.42
CA GLY A 87 -4.02 -0.79 -0.96
C GLY A 87 -3.53 -0.88 -2.41
N PRO A 88 -2.67 0.05 -2.85
CA PRO A 88 -2.09 0.01 -4.19
C PRO A 88 -1.34 -1.30 -4.43
N ALA A 89 -1.57 -1.89 -5.62
CA ALA A 89 -0.91 -3.13 -6.00
C ALA A 89 0.53 -2.84 -6.42
N GLU A 90 1.44 -2.86 -5.46
CA GLU A 90 2.86 -2.62 -5.65
C GLU A 90 3.69 -3.78 -5.11
N ALA A 91 4.55 -4.35 -5.96
CA ALA A 91 5.35 -5.52 -5.60
C ALA A 91 6.31 -5.25 -4.43
N SER A 92 6.79 -4.02 -4.29
CA SER A 92 7.66 -3.63 -3.17
C SER A 92 6.96 -3.59 -1.81
N ALA A 93 5.63 -3.66 -1.78
CA ALA A 93 4.85 -3.74 -0.53
C ALA A 93 4.85 -5.16 0.07
N ILE A 94 5.42 -6.15 -0.64
CA ILE A 94 5.48 -7.53 -0.17
C ILE A 94 6.73 -7.74 0.70
N PRO A 95 6.60 -8.15 1.97
CA PRO A 95 7.74 -8.47 2.83
C PRO A 95 8.62 -9.60 2.27
N PRO A 96 9.95 -9.61 2.59
CA PRO A 96 10.90 -10.56 2.01
C PRO A 96 10.53 -12.03 2.20
N GLY A 97 10.01 -12.42 3.35
CA GLY A 97 9.56 -13.79 3.64
C GLY A 97 8.42 -14.21 2.71
N TRP A 98 7.40 -13.38 2.58
CA TRP A 98 6.29 -13.63 1.68
C TRP A 98 6.69 -13.60 0.21
N HIS A 99 7.62 -12.71 -0.17
CA HIS A 99 8.18 -12.70 -1.51
C HIS A 99 8.89 -14.02 -1.83
N GLY A 100 9.71 -14.55 -0.90
CA GLY A 100 10.33 -15.84 -1.05
C GLY A 100 9.34 -16.99 -1.21
N TRP A 101 8.27 -16.99 -0.41
CA TRP A 101 7.20 -17.98 -0.51
C TRP A 101 6.43 -17.88 -1.83
N MET A 102 6.06 -16.70 -2.28
CA MET A 102 5.36 -16.51 -3.57
C MET A 102 6.19 -17.00 -4.77
N HIS A 103 7.50 -16.83 -4.71
CA HIS A 103 8.42 -17.29 -5.75
C HIS A 103 8.88 -18.74 -5.58
N HIS A 104 8.20 -19.52 -4.77
CA HIS A 104 8.51 -20.94 -4.53
C HIS A 104 9.95 -21.22 -4.06
N ARG A 105 10.62 -20.24 -3.43
CA ARG A 105 11.94 -20.41 -2.80
C ARG A 105 11.84 -21.20 -1.50
N THR A 106 10.69 -21.12 -0.83
CA THR A 106 10.32 -21.91 0.33
C THR A 106 8.88 -22.38 0.21
N ASN A 107 8.59 -23.54 0.77
CA ASN A 107 7.23 -24.08 0.85
C ASN A 107 6.55 -23.75 2.17
N VAL A 108 7.31 -23.29 3.16
CA VAL A 108 6.78 -22.88 4.46
C VAL A 108 6.39 -21.41 4.36
N ALA A 109 5.15 -21.11 4.69
CA ALA A 109 4.67 -19.73 4.71
C ALA A 109 5.22 -18.98 5.95
N PRO A 110 5.54 -17.68 5.87
CA PRO A 110 6.03 -16.91 7.01
C PRO A 110 5.10 -16.92 8.23
N SER A 111 3.79 -17.09 8.00
CA SER A 111 2.82 -17.27 9.09
C SER A 111 2.95 -18.59 9.87
N GLN A 112 3.69 -19.56 9.32
CA GLN A 112 3.93 -20.88 9.90
C GLN A 112 5.38 -21.04 10.37
N GLU A 113 6.24 -20.07 10.06
CA GLU A 113 7.66 -20.08 10.40
C GLU A 113 7.91 -19.23 11.66
N THR A 114 8.69 -19.77 12.59
CA THR A 114 9.16 -19.03 13.75
C THR A 114 10.49 -18.34 13.41
N TYR A 115 10.41 -17.31 12.57
CA TYR A 115 11.57 -16.50 12.22
C TYR A 115 11.90 -15.51 13.34
N GLN A 116 13.16 -15.50 13.78
CA GLN A 116 13.66 -14.48 14.71
C GLN A 116 14.51 -13.47 13.95
N PRO A 117 14.07 -12.20 13.86
CA PRO A 117 14.83 -11.15 13.20
C PRO A 117 16.22 -10.98 13.85
N ARG A 118 17.24 -10.78 13.03
CA ARG A 118 18.59 -10.47 13.51
C ARG A 118 18.66 -9.02 13.98
N GLY A 119 19.56 -8.71 14.89
CA GLY A 119 19.65 -7.38 15.52
C GLY A 119 19.93 -6.22 14.55
N TRP A 120 20.41 -6.51 13.36
CA TRP A 120 20.64 -5.51 12.29
C TRP A 120 19.47 -5.42 11.27
N GLU A 121 18.52 -6.32 11.30
CA GLU A 121 17.35 -6.30 10.42
C GLU A 121 16.42 -5.17 10.79
N LYS A 122 16.01 -4.44 9.77
CA LYS A 122 15.01 -3.37 9.89
C LYS A 122 13.69 -3.87 9.36
N GLY A 123 12.58 -3.38 9.94
CA GLY A 123 11.25 -3.64 9.43
C GLY A 123 11.14 -3.30 7.94
N HIS A 124 10.39 -4.11 7.20
CA HIS A 124 10.19 -3.91 5.77
C HIS A 124 9.52 -2.56 5.50
N LYS A 125 9.96 -1.90 4.43
CA LYS A 125 9.33 -0.67 3.91
C LYS A 125 9.16 -0.81 2.42
N SER A 126 7.98 -0.47 1.92
CA SER A 126 7.73 -0.37 0.49
C SER A 126 8.58 0.73 -0.15
N ASN A 127 8.77 0.65 -1.44
CA ASN A 127 9.51 1.65 -2.22
C ASN A 127 8.78 3.01 -2.14
N LEU A 128 9.48 4.02 -1.64
CA LEU A 128 8.96 5.37 -1.51
C LEU A 128 9.31 6.29 -2.69
N THR A 129 9.96 5.76 -3.73
CA THR A 129 10.31 6.53 -4.93
C THR A 129 9.05 7.14 -5.56
N GLY A 130 9.10 8.43 -5.85
CA GLY A 130 7.93 9.17 -6.36
C GLY A 130 7.02 9.76 -5.28
N THR A 131 7.24 9.44 -4.01
CA THR A 131 6.47 10.00 -2.88
C THR A 131 7.28 11.08 -2.14
N SER A 132 6.62 11.80 -1.22
CA SER A 132 7.28 12.77 -0.33
C SER A 132 8.28 12.12 0.65
N GLY A 133 8.16 10.81 0.90
CA GLY A 133 9.06 10.03 1.74
C GLY A 133 10.31 9.49 1.02
N ALA A 134 10.45 9.75 -0.29
CA ALA A 134 11.60 9.29 -1.07
C ALA A 134 12.92 9.85 -0.53
N TYR A 135 13.93 8.99 -0.46
CA TYR A 135 15.28 9.43 -0.11
C TYR A 135 15.82 10.41 -1.17
N ARG A 136 16.26 11.57 -0.69
CA ARG A 136 16.88 12.60 -1.52
C ARG A 136 18.30 12.84 -1.01
N PRO A 137 19.34 12.55 -1.79
CA PRO A 137 20.71 12.82 -1.40
C PRO A 137 20.93 14.32 -1.13
N LYS A 138 21.82 14.64 -0.21
CA LYS A 138 22.31 16.01 -0.03
C LYS A 138 22.95 16.47 -1.35
N GLY A 139 22.57 17.64 -1.84
CA GLY A 139 23.03 18.16 -3.13
C GLY A 139 22.15 17.83 -4.32
N SER A 140 21.06 17.07 -4.16
CA SER A 140 20.08 16.92 -5.24
C SER A 140 19.27 18.22 -5.40
N LEU A 141 18.92 18.56 -6.65
CA LEU A 141 18.09 19.74 -6.96
C LEU A 141 16.70 19.68 -6.32
N ALA A 142 16.23 18.49 -5.99
CA ALA A 142 14.97 18.28 -5.31
C ALA A 142 15.06 18.38 -3.77
N GLY A 143 16.27 18.61 -3.24
CA GLY A 143 16.57 18.92 -1.83
C GLY A 143 16.99 20.37 -1.70
N ALA A 144 17.90 20.63 -0.74
CA ALA A 144 18.44 21.99 -0.50
C ALA A 144 19.41 22.49 -1.57
N GLY A 145 19.80 21.66 -2.55
CA GLY A 145 20.70 22.02 -3.65
C GLY A 145 22.17 22.14 -3.27
N GLU A 146 22.49 22.17 -2.01
CA GLU A 146 23.85 22.33 -1.50
C GLU A 146 24.51 20.99 -1.20
N ARG A 147 25.56 20.67 -1.93
CA ARG A 147 26.43 19.54 -1.64
C ARG A 147 27.39 19.93 -0.51
N PRO A 148 27.54 19.14 0.55
CA PRO A 148 28.61 19.39 1.52
C PRO A 148 29.98 19.31 0.85
N ARG A 149 30.88 20.23 1.18
CA ARG A 149 32.26 20.19 0.69
C ARG A 149 32.94 18.90 1.16
N VAL A 150 33.67 18.27 0.25
CA VAL A 150 34.48 17.08 0.52
C VAL A 150 35.96 17.42 0.33
N THR A 151 36.86 16.65 0.95
CA THR A 151 38.31 16.88 0.90
C THR A 151 38.92 16.85 -0.49
N GLY A 152 38.22 16.29 -1.50
CA GLY A 152 38.61 16.25 -2.89
C GLY A 152 37.99 17.35 -3.77
N ASP A 153 37.27 18.31 -3.17
CA ASP A 153 36.71 19.42 -3.95
C ASP A 153 37.82 20.35 -4.42
N TYR A 154 37.81 20.64 -5.71
CA TYR A 154 38.74 21.57 -6.32
C TYR A 154 38.43 23.00 -5.91
N ASP A 155 39.42 23.68 -5.36
CA ASP A 155 39.40 25.13 -5.19
C ASP A 155 40.00 25.77 -6.42
N ALA A 156 39.19 26.55 -7.15
CA ALA A 156 39.68 27.21 -8.38
C ALA A 156 40.82 28.17 -8.03
N TRP A 157 41.96 28.03 -8.73
CA TRP A 157 43.09 28.97 -8.62
C TRP A 157 42.64 30.36 -9.10
N THR A 158 42.94 31.38 -8.29
CA THR A 158 42.70 32.77 -8.65
C THR A 158 44.03 33.47 -8.94
N PRO A 159 44.23 34.13 -10.10
CA PRO A 159 45.45 34.87 -10.41
C PRO A 159 45.66 35.99 -9.40
N GLY A 160 46.85 36.08 -8.77
CA GLY A 160 47.22 37.17 -7.89
C GLY A 160 46.96 36.98 -6.42
N SER A 161 46.67 35.78 -5.96
CA SER A 161 46.63 35.41 -4.52
C SER A 161 47.97 34.87 -4.07
#